data_7e1fea38ed56657cce023a850656f80f
#
_entry.id   7e1fea38ed56657cce023a850656f80f
#
_cell.length_a   1.000
_cell.length_b   1.000
_cell.length_c   1.000
_cell.angle_alpha   90.00
_cell.angle_beta   90.00
_cell.angle_gamma   90.00
#
_symmetry.space_group_name_H-M   'P 1'
#
loop_
_entity.id
_entity.type
_entity.pdbx_description
1 polymer ?
#
loop_
_entity_poly.entity_id
_entity_poly.type
_entity_poly.pdbx_seq_one_letter_code
_entity_poly.pdbx_strand_id
1 'polypeptide(L)'
;MLNVSSLKGKVLGIYFSAHWCGPCRQFTPILADKYRSIIKSGHQFDIVFVSSDGSQSDADIYFKDMPWKALPFVDRARKDALSAKFGVQGIPTLVLLDEHGNVITLDGRSALMSKPFPFT
;
A
#
# COMPACT_ATOMS: atom_id res chain seq x y z
N MET A 1 -11.99 7.84 5.13
CA MET A 1 -12.65 6.70 4.49
C MET A 1 -12.16 6.56 3.06
N LEU A 2 -11.94 5.33 2.62
CA LEU A 2 -11.49 5.07 1.26
C LEU A 2 -12.62 5.30 0.25
N ASN A 3 -12.35 6.14 -0.76
CA ASN A 3 -13.26 6.35 -1.88
C ASN A 3 -12.59 5.79 -3.14
N VAL A 4 -13.15 4.71 -3.69
CA VAL A 4 -12.57 4.01 -4.85
C VAL A 4 -12.41 4.94 -6.06
N SER A 5 -13.36 5.85 -6.27
CA SER A 5 -13.28 6.76 -7.41
C SER A 5 -12.09 7.73 -7.33
N SER A 6 -11.58 8.01 -6.13
CA SER A 6 -10.41 8.88 -5.96
C SER A 6 -9.10 8.23 -6.41
N LEU A 7 -9.11 6.91 -6.67
CA LEU A 7 -7.93 6.16 -7.09
C LEU A 7 -7.80 6.04 -8.60
N LYS A 8 -8.84 6.39 -9.35
CA LYS A 8 -8.84 6.29 -10.82
C LYS A 8 -7.83 7.24 -11.43
N GLY A 9 -7.13 6.77 -12.45
CA GLY A 9 -6.15 7.58 -13.18
C GLY A 9 -4.83 7.77 -12.46
N LYS A 10 -4.61 7.05 -11.37
CA LYS A 10 -3.37 7.12 -10.60
C LYS A 10 -2.61 5.81 -10.62
N VAL A 11 -1.30 5.90 -10.53
CA VAL A 11 -0.48 4.73 -10.17
C VAL A 11 -0.81 4.40 -8.72
N LEU A 12 -1.03 3.13 -8.42
CA LEU A 12 -1.54 2.70 -7.12
C LEU A 12 -0.62 1.66 -6.49
N GLY A 13 -0.25 1.90 -5.24
CA GLY A 13 0.39 0.89 -4.40
C GLY A 13 -0.64 0.25 -3.48
N ILE A 14 -0.64 -1.08 -3.40
CA ILE A 14 -1.43 -1.80 -2.42
C ILE A 14 -0.45 -2.38 -1.41
N TYR A 15 -0.53 -1.90 -0.18
CA TYR A 15 0.46 -2.17 0.85
C TYR A 15 -0.11 -3.09 1.93
N PHE A 16 0.34 -4.33 1.92
CA PHE A 16 -0.05 -5.35 2.90
C PHE A 16 0.94 -5.33 4.05
N SER A 17 0.47 -5.01 5.24
CA SER A 17 1.33 -4.79 6.39
C SER A 17 0.57 -5.00 7.70
N ALA A 18 1.29 -5.00 8.83
CA ALA A 18 0.69 -5.10 10.15
C ALA A 18 1.59 -4.48 11.21
N HIS A 19 0.98 -3.97 12.27
CA HIS A 19 1.70 -3.35 13.37
C HIS A 19 2.62 -4.35 14.11
N TRP A 20 2.19 -5.60 14.23
CA TRP A 20 2.98 -6.64 14.91
C TRP A 20 4.21 -7.09 14.12
N CYS A 21 4.31 -6.72 12.86
CA CYS A 21 5.37 -7.17 11.97
C CYS A 21 6.56 -6.21 12.04
N GLY A 22 7.69 -6.67 12.59
CA GLY A 22 8.91 -5.86 12.73
C GLY A 22 9.44 -5.31 11.40
N PRO A 23 9.66 -6.17 10.38
CA PRO A 23 10.09 -5.69 9.06
C PRO A 23 9.12 -4.71 8.42
N CYS A 24 7.81 -4.87 8.66
CA CYS A 24 6.81 -3.91 8.20
C CYS A 24 7.04 -2.54 8.80
N ARG A 25 7.26 -2.48 10.12
CA ARG A 25 7.49 -1.20 10.81
C ARG A 25 8.78 -0.53 10.41
N GLN A 26 9.75 -1.30 9.91
CA GLN A 26 10.98 -0.74 9.36
C GLN A 26 10.78 -0.19 7.95
N PHE A 27 9.96 -0.85 7.13
CA PHE A 27 9.73 -0.43 5.76
C PHE A 27 8.76 0.74 5.66
N THR A 28 7.74 0.81 6.52
CA THR A 28 6.69 1.83 6.44
C THR A 28 7.24 3.27 6.42
N PRO A 29 8.20 3.67 7.27
CA PRO A 29 8.76 5.02 7.19
C PRO A 29 9.47 5.30 5.86
N ILE A 30 10.16 4.32 5.31
CA ILE A 30 10.84 4.44 4.02
C ILE A 30 9.81 4.68 2.92
N LEU A 31 8.75 3.88 2.91
CA LEU A 31 7.65 4.02 1.95
C LEU A 31 6.98 5.38 2.09
N ALA A 32 6.74 5.84 3.31
CA ALA A 32 6.13 7.14 3.56
C ALA A 32 6.97 8.29 3.01
N ASP A 33 8.28 8.25 3.20
CA ASP A 33 9.18 9.28 2.68
C ASP A 33 9.17 9.30 1.16
N LYS A 34 9.21 8.13 0.52
CA LYS A 34 9.13 8.01 -0.95
C LYS A 34 7.79 8.52 -1.46
N TYR A 35 6.69 8.15 -0.80
CA TYR A 35 5.36 8.60 -1.17
C TYR A 35 5.25 10.13 -1.13
N ARG A 36 5.69 10.75 -0.03
CA ARG A 36 5.64 12.21 0.11
C ARG A 36 6.47 12.91 -0.95
N SER A 37 7.64 12.36 -1.27
CA SER A 37 8.52 12.90 -2.31
C SER A 37 7.86 12.85 -3.69
N ILE A 38 7.22 11.73 -4.03
CA ILE A 38 6.53 11.56 -5.32
C ILE A 38 5.36 12.54 -5.43
N ILE A 39 4.56 12.66 -4.37
CA ILE A 39 3.42 13.59 -4.34
C ILE A 39 3.89 15.04 -4.44
N LYS A 40 4.96 15.39 -3.73
CA LYS A 40 5.54 16.74 -3.77
C LYS A 40 6.01 17.11 -5.16
N SER A 41 6.48 16.12 -5.93
CA SER A 41 6.90 16.32 -7.32
C SER A 41 5.73 16.46 -8.31
N GLY A 42 4.48 16.36 -7.84
CA GLY A 42 3.29 16.57 -8.65
C GLY A 42 2.78 15.33 -9.37
N HIS A 43 3.29 14.16 -9.06
CA HIS A 43 2.85 12.91 -9.69
C HIS A 43 1.54 12.41 -9.10
N GLN A 44 0.76 11.71 -9.93
CA GLN A 44 -0.50 11.08 -9.53
C GLN A 44 -0.22 9.68 -9.00
N PHE A 45 -0.06 9.58 -7.69
CA PHE A 45 0.25 8.32 -7.00
C PHE A 45 -0.58 8.24 -5.72
N ASP A 46 -1.06 7.05 -5.43
CA ASP A 46 -1.73 6.79 -4.15
C ASP A 46 -1.35 5.41 -3.63
N ILE A 47 -1.54 5.21 -2.34
CA ILE A 47 -1.29 3.91 -1.69
C ILE A 47 -2.51 3.59 -0.85
N VAL A 48 -2.88 2.32 -0.82
CA VAL A 48 -3.93 1.80 0.05
C VAL A 48 -3.30 0.78 1.00
N PHE A 49 -3.38 1.06 2.29
CA PHE A 49 -2.93 0.14 3.32
C PHE A 49 -3.99 -0.95 3.54
N VAL A 50 -3.54 -2.20 3.53
CA VAL A 50 -4.38 -3.37 3.81
C VAL A 50 -3.80 -4.06 5.05
N SER A 51 -4.53 -3.99 6.16
CA SER A 51 -4.05 -4.47 7.45
C SER A 51 -4.18 -5.97 7.60
N SER A 52 -3.10 -6.61 8.09
CA SER A 52 -3.12 -7.99 8.58
C SER A 52 -3.10 -8.04 10.11
N ASP A 53 -3.46 -6.93 10.77
CA ASP A 53 -3.57 -6.90 12.23
C ASP A 53 -4.72 -7.78 12.72
N GLY A 54 -4.66 -8.16 13.99
CA GLY A 54 -5.69 -8.99 14.61
C GLY A 54 -6.91 -8.23 15.09
N SER A 55 -6.86 -6.89 15.13
CA SER A 55 -7.96 -6.06 15.58
C SER A 55 -7.95 -4.71 14.87
N GLN A 56 -9.11 -4.07 14.83
CA GLN A 56 -9.23 -2.71 14.30
C GLN A 56 -8.39 -1.72 15.09
N SER A 57 -8.35 -1.86 16.41
CA SER A 57 -7.58 -0.97 17.28
C SER A 57 -6.11 -0.97 16.90
N ASP A 58 -5.51 -2.14 16.68
CA ASP A 58 -4.12 -2.25 16.28
C ASP A 58 -3.89 -1.67 14.89
N ALA A 59 -4.80 -1.91 13.97
CA ALA A 59 -4.71 -1.35 12.63
C ALA A 59 -4.77 0.19 12.66
N ASP A 60 -5.67 0.75 13.46
CA ASP A 60 -5.84 2.19 13.59
C ASP A 60 -4.59 2.86 14.19
N ILE A 61 -4.03 2.26 15.23
CA ILE A 61 -2.80 2.76 15.85
C ILE A 61 -1.67 2.80 14.84
N TYR A 62 -1.51 1.72 14.08
CA TYR A 62 -0.46 1.62 13.08
C TYR A 62 -0.65 2.62 11.93
N PHE A 63 -1.90 2.76 11.46
CA PHE A 63 -2.23 3.65 10.34
C PHE A 63 -2.06 5.12 10.68
N LYS A 64 -2.08 5.48 11.95
CA LYS A 64 -2.05 6.87 12.41
C LYS A 64 -0.91 7.69 11.81
N ASP A 65 0.24 7.07 11.56
CA ASP A 65 1.42 7.74 11.01
C ASP A 65 1.58 7.54 9.50
N MET A 66 0.59 6.92 8.84
CA MET A 66 0.64 6.69 7.40
C MET A 66 -0.03 7.83 6.64
N PRO A 67 0.62 8.39 5.59
CA PRO A 67 0.08 9.57 4.88
C PRO A 67 -0.88 9.24 3.74
N TRP A 68 -1.23 7.98 3.55
CA TRP A 68 -2.09 7.50 2.46
C TRP A 68 -3.39 6.95 3.00
N LYS A 69 -4.18 6.30 2.12
CA LYS A 69 -5.49 5.74 2.44
C LYS A 69 -5.38 4.32 2.97
N ALA A 70 -6.46 3.83 3.56
CA ALA A 70 -6.55 2.46 4.05
C ALA A 70 -7.86 1.81 3.61
N LEU A 71 -7.79 0.52 3.31
CA LEU A 71 -8.99 -0.30 3.20
C LEU A 71 -9.60 -0.42 4.60
N PRO A 72 -10.91 -0.17 4.79
CA PRO A 72 -11.52 -0.33 6.10
C PRO A 72 -11.25 -1.72 6.68
N PHE A 73 -10.82 -1.76 7.93
CA PHE A 73 -10.43 -3.02 8.57
C PHE A 73 -11.56 -4.05 8.56
N VAL A 74 -12.80 -3.60 8.75
CA VAL A 74 -13.95 -4.49 8.79
C VAL A 74 -14.20 -5.22 7.47
N ASP A 75 -13.65 -4.72 6.36
CA ASP A 75 -13.80 -5.36 5.04
C ASP A 75 -12.76 -6.47 4.85
N ARG A 76 -12.85 -7.48 5.71
CA ARG A 76 -11.93 -8.63 5.65
C ARG A 76 -12.09 -9.45 4.38
N ALA A 77 -13.30 -9.47 3.83
CA ALA A 77 -13.55 -10.18 2.57
C ALA A 77 -12.75 -9.59 1.42
N ARG A 78 -12.69 -8.25 1.33
CA ARG A 78 -11.89 -7.58 0.29
C ARG A 78 -10.40 -7.74 0.54
N LYS A 79 -9.97 -7.70 1.79
CA LYS A 79 -8.57 -7.98 2.16
C LYS A 79 -8.16 -9.37 1.67
N ASP A 80 -8.98 -10.37 1.93
CA ASP A 80 -8.70 -11.74 1.51
C ASP A 80 -8.71 -11.88 -0.01
N ALA A 81 -9.67 -11.23 -0.68
CA ALA A 81 -9.75 -11.25 -2.15
C ALA A 81 -8.52 -10.61 -2.78
N LEU A 82 -8.05 -9.49 -2.25
CA LEU A 82 -6.85 -8.82 -2.76
C LEU A 82 -5.59 -9.66 -2.51
N SER A 83 -5.47 -10.28 -1.34
CA SER A 83 -4.35 -11.16 -1.03
C SER A 83 -4.29 -12.35 -1.98
N ALA A 84 -5.44 -12.96 -2.27
CA ALA A 84 -5.52 -14.07 -3.20
C ALA A 84 -5.22 -13.63 -4.64
N LYS A 85 -5.76 -12.49 -5.06
CA LYS A 85 -5.58 -11.97 -6.41
C LYS A 85 -4.10 -11.73 -6.74
N PHE A 86 -3.34 -11.20 -5.79
CA PHE A 86 -1.93 -10.86 -6.00
C PHE A 86 -0.97 -11.91 -5.45
N GLY A 87 -1.49 -13.03 -4.94
CA GLY A 87 -0.67 -14.12 -4.44
C GLY A 87 0.18 -13.75 -3.23
N VAL A 88 -0.34 -12.90 -2.35
CA VAL A 88 0.39 -12.42 -1.17
C VAL A 88 0.57 -13.57 -0.18
N GLN A 89 1.82 -13.92 0.09
CA GLN A 89 2.17 -15.03 1.00
C GLN A 89 2.80 -14.56 2.30
N GLY A 90 3.16 -13.30 2.38
CA GLY A 90 3.80 -12.73 3.55
C GLY A 90 3.75 -11.22 3.54
N ILE A 91 4.18 -10.60 4.63
CA ILE A 91 4.22 -9.15 4.78
C ILE A 91 5.60 -8.71 5.29
N PRO A 92 6.06 -7.50 4.96
CA PRO A 92 5.37 -6.50 4.13
C PRO A 92 5.37 -6.90 2.64
N THR A 93 4.28 -6.59 1.95
CA THR A 93 4.18 -6.75 0.49
C THR A 93 3.61 -5.47 -0.09
N LEU A 94 4.23 -4.95 -1.14
CA LEU A 94 3.76 -3.80 -1.88
C LEU A 94 3.54 -4.22 -3.33
N VAL A 95 2.30 -4.13 -3.80
CA VAL A 95 1.94 -4.37 -5.19
C VAL A 95 1.76 -3.02 -5.86
N LEU A 96 2.36 -2.82 -7.03
CA LEU A 96 2.22 -1.57 -7.79
C LEU A 96 1.40 -1.82 -9.05
N LEU A 97 0.39 -0.97 -9.24
CA LEU A 97 -0.51 -1.01 -10.40
C LEU A 97 -0.37 0.30 -11.19
N ASP A 98 -0.55 0.22 -12.51
CA ASP A 98 -0.57 1.42 -13.34
C ASP A 98 -1.94 2.12 -13.27
N GLU A 99 -2.09 3.23 -14.00
CA GLU A 99 -3.32 4.02 -13.99
C GLU A 99 -4.53 3.28 -14.58
N HIS A 100 -4.30 2.15 -15.26
CA HIS A 100 -5.35 1.32 -15.84
C HIS A 100 -5.67 0.09 -14.99
N GLY A 101 -5.00 -0.06 -13.84
CA GLY A 101 -5.20 -1.20 -12.95
C GLY A 101 -4.39 -2.43 -13.29
N ASN A 102 -3.46 -2.33 -14.25
CA ASN A 102 -2.57 -3.45 -14.59
C ASN A 102 -1.39 -3.51 -13.63
N VAL A 103 -0.94 -4.73 -13.32
CA VAL A 103 0.18 -4.92 -12.41
C VAL A 103 1.47 -4.44 -13.06
N ILE A 104 2.15 -3.47 -12.41
CA ILE A 104 3.51 -3.09 -12.77
C ILE A 104 4.48 -4.12 -12.20
N THR A 105 4.35 -4.42 -10.91
CA THR A 105 5.16 -5.43 -10.23
C THR A 105 4.48 -5.91 -8.95
N LEU A 106 4.67 -7.18 -8.63
CA LEU A 106 4.27 -7.76 -7.35
C LEU A 106 5.34 -7.53 -6.27
N ASP A 107 6.54 -7.08 -6.66
CA ASP A 107 7.62 -6.74 -5.74
C ASP A 107 7.87 -5.23 -5.77
N GLY A 108 6.88 -4.48 -5.29
CA GLY A 108 6.96 -3.03 -5.25
C GLY A 108 8.01 -2.49 -4.30
N ARG A 109 8.39 -3.26 -3.28
CA ARG A 109 9.46 -2.84 -2.36
C ARG A 109 10.77 -2.65 -3.09
N SER A 110 11.16 -3.64 -3.91
CA SER A 110 12.38 -3.55 -4.71
C SER A 110 12.29 -2.44 -5.76
N ALA A 111 11.14 -2.35 -6.46
CA ALA A 111 10.94 -1.33 -7.48
C ALA A 111 11.01 0.09 -6.90
N LEU A 112 10.40 0.30 -5.73
CA LEU A 112 10.41 1.60 -5.05
C LEU A 112 11.84 2.05 -4.75
N MET A 113 12.71 1.12 -4.38
CA MET A 113 14.08 1.42 -3.98
C MET A 113 15.04 1.55 -5.16
N SER A 114 14.73 0.96 -6.31
CA SER A 114 15.65 0.85 -7.44
C SER A 114 15.20 1.58 -8.70
N LYS A 115 13.94 1.99 -8.79
CA LYS A 115 13.39 2.61 -9.99
C LYS A 115 12.70 3.93 -9.66
N PRO A 116 12.82 4.94 -10.56
CA PRO A 116 12.04 6.17 -10.39
C PRO A 116 10.56 5.92 -10.69
N PHE A 117 9.70 6.81 -10.20
CA PHE A 117 8.29 6.83 -10.56
C PHE A 117 8.18 6.97 -12.09
N PRO A 118 7.31 6.23 -12.79
CA PRO A 118 6.26 5.31 -12.28
C PRO A 118 6.69 3.83 -12.12
N PHE A 119 7.92 3.54 -11.91
CA PHE A 119 8.44 2.21 -11.57
C PHE A 119 8.46 1.21 -12.74
N THR A 120 8.39 1.67 -13.94
CA THR A 120 8.43 0.82 -15.14
C THR A 120 9.82 0.78 -15.78
#